data_009867a80a8800b84c48ff3456c1e205
#
_entry.id   009867a80a8800b84c48ff3456c1e205
#
_cell.length_a   1.000
_cell.length_b   1.000
_cell.length_c   1.000
_cell.angle_alpha   90.00
_cell.angle_beta   90.00
_cell.angle_gamma   90.00
#
_symmetry.space_group_name_H-M   'P 1'
#
loop_
_entity.id
_entity.type
_entity.pdbx_description
1 polymer ?
#
loop_
_entity_poly.entity_id
_entity_poly.type
_entity_poly.pdbx_seq_one_letter_code
_entity_poly.pdbx_strand_id
1 'polypeptide(L)'
;MDRELLHSGGFLNARVYVARGEDGRKRIEKDFSECPWLVRNTLGRFLVWRETWMLRRLGGVTKAVPGGVVRLSAFALAEDFVDGPSMRETYFRASREGLKAASGKIFPHEFFDRFDAGISEIHAAGFVHLDLHNARNVMVAPGWRPVFVDWQSALPTRFMPGFLRRALERIDEAGALKFRAKFRPMDVSAGDRRRLDRANFFRRHFWLPRLRIGEAKSGSGLSG
;
A
#
# COMPACT_ATOMS: atom_id res chain seq x y z
N MET A 1 -15.34 18.51 -13.82
CA MET A 1 -14.24 17.58 -13.56
C MET A 1 -14.77 16.17 -13.73
N ASP A 2 -14.19 15.41 -14.64
CA ASP A 2 -14.57 14.02 -14.86
C ASP A 2 -13.97 13.18 -13.72
N ARG A 3 -14.84 12.67 -12.85
CA ARG A 3 -14.48 11.81 -11.70
C ARG A 3 -15.09 10.45 -11.87
N GLU A 4 -14.27 9.41 -11.93
CA GLU A 4 -14.69 8.01 -11.97
C GLU A 4 -14.52 7.39 -10.59
N LEU A 5 -15.56 6.79 -10.03
CA LEU A 5 -15.52 6.13 -8.73
C LEU A 5 -14.81 4.78 -8.84
N LEU A 6 -13.66 4.63 -8.18
CA LEU A 6 -12.93 3.36 -8.08
C LEU A 6 -13.40 2.51 -6.89
N HIS A 7 -13.69 3.17 -5.77
CA HIS A 7 -14.09 2.49 -4.54
C HIS A 7 -15.09 3.33 -3.77
N SER A 8 -16.23 2.74 -3.43
CA SER A 8 -17.34 3.43 -2.78
C SER A 8 -17.08 3.81 -1.32
N GLY A 9 -15.93 3.43 -0.78
CA GLY A 9 -15.64 3.63 0.63
C GLY A 9 -16.51 2.77 1.54
N GLY A 10 -16.58 3.14 2.79
CA GLY A 10 -17.41 2.53 3.81
C GLY A 10 -17.63 3.52 4.93
N PHE A 11 -18.22 3.08 6.03
CA PHE A 11 -18.57 3.96 7.16
C PHE A 11 -17.37 4.77 7.69
N LEU A 12 -16.14 4.20 7.62
CA LEU A 12 -14.91 4.82 8.13
C LEU A 12 -13.85 5.06 7.04
N ASN A 13 -14.16 4.76 5.77
CA ASN A 13 -13.19 4.81 4.68
C ASN A 13 -13.53 5.88 3.67
N ALA A 14 -12.51 6.54 3.12
CA ALA A 14 -12.67 7.48 2.02
C ALA A 14 -13.30 6.83 0.79
N ARG A 15 -14.07 7.60 0.05
CA ARG A 15 -14.33 7.28 -1.36
C ARG A 15 -13.09 7.56 -2.18
N VAL A 16 -12.78 6.68 -3.11
CA VAL A 16 -11.60 6.81 -3.97
C VAL A 16 -12.05 7.00 -5.40
N TYR A 17 -11.57 8.06 -6.03
CA TYR A 17 -11.88 8.42 -7.40
C TYR A 17 -10.62 8.49 -8.25
N VAL A 18 -10.75 8.17 -9.55
CA VAL A 18 -9.83 8.67 -10.57
C VAL A 18 -10.39 9.98 -11.08
N ALA A 19 -9.60 11.04 -11.00
CA ALA A 19 -9.95 12.36 -11.52
C ALA A 19 -8.91 12.81 -12.53
N ARG A 20 -9.30 13.72 -13.46
CA ARG A 20 -8.35 14.45 -14.28
C ARG A 20 -8.15 15.84 -13.69
N GLY A 21 -6.88 16.16 -13.41
CA GLY A 21 -6.50 17.51 -13.02
C GLY A 21 -6.66 18.52 -14.17
N GLU A 22 -6.54 19.79 -13.87
CA GLU A 22 -6.56 20.87 -14.87
C GLU A 22 -5.39 20.75 -15.89
N ASP A 23 -4.31 20.12 -15.47
CA ASP A 23 -3.13 19.77 -16.28
C ASP A 23 -3.34 18.52 -17.16
N GLY A 24 -4.55 17.93 -17.18
CA GLY A 24 -4.92 16.72 -17.92
C GLY A 24 -4.38 15.43 -17.32
N ARG A 25 -3.58 15.48 -16.26
CA ARG A 25 -3.01 14.29 -15.61
C ARG A 25 -4.05 13.57 -14.79
N LYS A 26 -3.98 12.24 -14.81
CA LYS A 26 -4.80 11.40 -13.93
C LYS A 26 -4.28 11.50 -12.50
N ARG A 27 -5.21 11.59 -11.56
CA ARG A 27 -4.95 11.61 -10.12
C ARG A 27 -5.87 10.66 -9.38
N ILE A 28 -5.42 10.15 -8.26
CA ILE A 28 -6.26 9.46 -7.28
C ILE A 28 -6.70 10.50 -6.25
N GLU A 29 -8.00 10.62 -6.07
CA GLU A 29 -8.58 11.45 -5.02
C GLU A 29 -9.18 10.55 -3.94
N LYS A 30 -8.84 10.83 -2.68
CA LYS A 30 -9.41 10.20 -1.48
C LYS A 30 -10.25 11.22 -0.75
N ASP A 31 -11.56 10.97 -0.63
CA ASP A 31 -12.55 11.91 -0.11
C ASP A 31 -13.36 11.30 1.05
N PHE A 32 -13.27 11.92 2.23
CA PHE A 32 -14.02 11.57 3.43
C PHE A 32 -15.27 12.44 3.63
N SER A 33 -15.60 13.37 2.72
CA SER A 33 -16.68 14.33 2.91
C SER A 33 -18.04 13.67 3.14
N GLU A 34 -18.25 12.50 2.53
CA GLU A 34 -19.50 11.73 2.65
C GLU A 34 -19.53 10.77 3.85
N CYS A 35 -18.44 10.67 4.63
CA CYS A 35 -18.47 9.95 5.89
C CYS A 35 -19.38 10.64 6.90
N PRO A 36 -19.93 9.90 7.90
CA PRO A 36 -20.72 10.50 8.98
C PRO A 36 -20.00 11.68 9.63
N TRP A 37 -20.76 12.68 10.07
CA TRP A 37 -20.23 13.96 10.56
C TRP A 37 -19.08 13.81 11.57
N LEU A 38 -19.25 12.94 12.55
CA LEU A 38 -18.21 12.67 13.56
C LEU A 38 -16.95 12.08 12.93
N VAL A 39 -17.09 11.09 12.03
CA VAL A 39 -15.96 10.41 11.37
C VAL A 39 -15.18 11.39 10.48
N ARG A 40 -15.86 12.15 9.62
CA ARG A 40 -15.18 13.09 8.73
C ARG A 40 -14.46 14.20 9.48
N ASN A 41 -15.07 14.74 10.56
CA ASN A 41 -14.52 15.86 11.32
C ASN A 41 -13.41 15.47 12.31
N THR A 42 -13.27 14.18 12.65
CA THR A 42 -12.20 13.66 13.51
C THR A 42 -11.21 12.86 12.68
N LEU A 43 -11.52 11.59 12.44
CA LEU A 43 -10.64 10.63 11.76
C LEU A 43 -10.30 11.07 10.34
N GLY A 44 -11.29 11.50 9.52
CA GLY A 44 -11.08 11.89 8.14
C GLY A 44 -10.10 13.05 8.00
N ARG A 45 -10.31 14.14 8.78
CA ARG A 45 -9.39 15.30 8.78
C ARG A 45 -7.98 14.92 9.20
N PHE A 46 -7.86 14.07 10.22
CA PHE A 46 -6.57 13.61 10.72
C PHE A 46 -5.86 12.75 9.67
N LEU A 47 -6.55 11.80 9.03
CA LEU A 47 -5.97 10.93 8.00
C LEU A 47 -5.52 11.73 6.78
N VAL A 48 -6.37 12.65 6.27
CA VAL A 48 -6.00 13.53 5.14
C VAL A 48 -4.77 14.36 5.46
N TRP A 49 -4.73 15.01 6.64
CA TRP A 49 -3.58 15.78 7.08
C TRP A 49 -2.31 14.93 7.17
N ARG A 50 -2.40 13.79 7.87
CA ARG A 50 -1.26 12.88 8.11
C ARG A 50 -0.72 12.30 6.82
N GLU A 51 -1.59 11.74 5.96
CA GLU A 51 -1.19 11.13 4.69
C GLU A 51 -0.57 12.17 3.75
N THR A 52 -1.17 13.35 3.61
CA THR A 52 -0.59 14.45 2.83
C THR A 52 0.79 14.86 3.37
N TRP A 53 0.93 14.98 4.67
CA TRP A 53 2.20 15.35 5.30
C TRP A 53 3.30 14.31 5.07
N MET A 54 2.98 13.02 5.23
CA MET A 54 3.94 11.93 5.01
C MET A 54 4.35 11.83 3.54
N LEU A 55 3.40 11.78 2.64
CA LEU A 55 3.68 11.61 1.21
C LEU A 55 4.45 12.80 0.61
N ARG A 56 4.18 14.03 1.05
CA ARG A 56 4.98 15.20 0.63
C ARG A 56 6.45 15.07 1.05
N ARG A 57 6.72 14.54 2.24
CA ARG A 57 8.10 14.31 2.70
C ARG A 57 8.78 13.17 1.94
N LEU A 58 8.06 12.08 1.73
CA LEU A 58 8.59 10.92 1.04
C LEU A 58 8.79 11.16 -0.46
N GLY A 59 7.93 11.93 -1.11
CA GLY A 59 8.04 12.24 -2.54
C GLY A 59 9.33 12.99 -2.93
N GLY A 60 9.97 13.66 -1.97
CA GLY A 60 11.30 14.28 -2.16
C GLY A 60 12.48 13.31 -1.95
N VAL A 61 12.23 12.10 -1.42
CA VAL A 61 13.26 11.14 -0.99
C VAL A 61 13.25 9.89 -1.86
N THR A 62 12.08 9.39 -2.22
CA THR A 62 11.93 8.12 -2.93
C THR A 62 10.94 8.20 -4.09
N LYS A 63 11.16 7.35 -5.10
CA LYS A 63 10.20 7.10 -6.20
C LYS A 63 9.25 5.92 -5.90
N ALA A 64 9.37 5.32 -4.74
CA ALA A 64 8.53 4.21 -4.30
C ALA A 64 7.18 4.66 -3.70
N VAL A 65 6.85 5.95 -3.76
CA VAL A 65 5.58 6.52 -3.33
C VAL A 65 4.93 7.33 -4.46
N PRO A 66 3.59 7.53 -4.44
CA PRO A 66 2.93 8.44 -5.37
C PRO A 66 3.46 9.87 -5.23
N GLY A 67 3.63 10.54 -6.37
CA GLY A 67 3.99 11.95 -6.42
C GLY A 67 2.78 12.89 -6.37
N GLY A 68 3.03 14.19 -6.61
CA GLY A 68 1.99 15.20 -6.88
C GLY A 68 0.95 15.37 -5.77
N VAL A 69 1.30 15.10 -4.51
CA VAL A 69 0.34 15.07 -3.40
C VAL A 69 -0.15 16.47 -3.05
N VAL A 70 -1.45 16.68 -3.16
CA VAL A 70 -2.14 17.94 -2.88
C VAL A 70 -3.31 17.69 -1.93
N ARG A 71 -3.44 18.55 -0.93
CA ARG A 71 -4.64 18.58 -0.09
C ARG A 71 -5.70 19.43 -0.78
N LEU A 72 -6.82 18.80 -1.16
CA LEU A 72 -7.92 19.48 -1.86
C LEU A 72 -8.85 20.20 -0.88
N SER A 73 -9.07 19.62 0.30
CA SER A 73 -9.93 20.19 1.35
C SER A 73 -9.49 19.70 2.73
N ALA A 74 -10.30 20.02 3.75
CA ALA A 74 -10.10 19.42 5.08
C ALA A 74 -10.37 17.89 5.10
N PHE A 75 -11.09 17.38 4.09
CA PHE A 75 -11.58 16.01 4.03
C PHE A 75 -11.09 15.22 2.82
N ALA A 76 -10.34 15.86 1.91
CA ALA A 76 -9.90 15.24 0.67
C ALA A 76 -8.45 15.57 0.32
N LEU A 77 -7.77 14.60 -0.25
CA LEU A 77 -6.44 14.75 -0.85
C LEU A 77 -6.43 14.15 -2.25
N ALA A 78 -5.49 14.58 -3.08
CA ALA A 78 -5.16 13.97 -4.35
C ALA A 78 -3.67 13.62 -4.42
N GLU A 79 -3.37 12.54 -5.13
CA GLU A 79 -2.02 12.08 -5.45
C GLU A 79 -1.94 11.66 -6.91
N ASP A 80 -0.76 11.62 -7.50
CA ASP A 80 -0.59 11.20 -8.89
C ASP A 80 -1.07 9.75 -9.06
N PHE A 81 -1.81 9.53 -10.15
CA PHE A 81 -2.20 8.18 -10.54
C PHE A 81 -0.96 7.36 -10.92
N VAL A 82 -0.82 6.18 -10.35
CA VAL A 82 0.26 5.25 -10.68
C VAL A 82 -0.19 4.38 -11.85
N ASP A 83 0.40 4.59 -13.03
CA ASP A 83 0.14 3.75 -14.18
C ASP A 83 0.68 2.34 -13.95
N GLY A 84 -0.21 1.36 -14.10
CA GLY A 84 0.12 -0.06 -13.95
C GLY A 84 -0.83 -0.80 -13.02
N PRO A 85 -0.82 -2.13 -13.08
CA PRO A 85 -1.63 -2.97 -12.20
C PRO A 85 -1.01 -3.06 -10.80
N SER A 86 -1.83 -3.41 -9.82
CA SER A 86 -1.30 -3.86 -8.54
C SER A 86 -0.53 -5.18 -8.68
N MET A 87 0.36 -5.47 -7.76
CA MET A 87 1.07 -6.74 -7.69
C MET A 87 0.09 -7.94 -7.62
N ARG A 88 -1.06 -7.75 -6.99
CA ARG A 88 -2.14 -8.74 -6.96
C ARG A 88 -2.70 -8.99 -8.36
N GLU A 89 -3.05 -7.95 -9.09
CA GLU A 89 -3.60 -8.05 -10.45
C GLU A 89 -2.59 -8.64 -11.43
N THR A 90 -1.32 -8.22 -11.34
CA THR A 90 -0.22 -8.79 -12.13
C THR A 90 -0.14 -10.30 -11.91
N TYR A 91 -0.20 -10.75 -10.66
CA TYR A 91 -0.22 -12.17 -10.33
C TYR A 91 -1.43 -12.89 -10.92
N PHE A 92 -2.64 -12.33 -10.79
CA PHE A 92 -3.84 -12.98 -11.32
C PHE A 92 -3.87 -13.07 -12.85
N ARG A 93 -3.39 -12.03 -13.56
CA ARG A 93 -3.24 -12.06 -15.02
C ARG A 93 -2.29 -13.18 -15.43
N ALA A 94 -1.09 -13.19 -14.87
CA ALA A 94 -0.08 -14.21 -15.17
C ALA A 94 -0.57 -15.64 -14.80
N SER A 95 -1.32 -15.79 -13.72
CA SER A 95 -1.90 -17.07 -13.32
C SER A 95 -2.96 -17.58 -14.29
N ARG A 96 -3.76 -16.69 -14.89
CA ARG A 96 -4.71 -17.05 -15.97
C ARG A 96 -3.99 -17.50 -17.25
N GLU A 97 -2.79 -16.99 -17.50
CA GLU A 97 -1.91 -17.41 -18.60
C GLU A 97 -1.12 -18.70 -18.28
N GLY A 98 -1.41 -19.36 -17.16
CA GLY A 98 -0.80 -20.61 -16.75
C GLY A 98 0.55 -20.48 -16.02
N LEU A 99 1.00 -19.26 -15.69
CA LEU A 99 2.23 -19.05 -14.95
C LEU A 99 2.06 -19.38 -13.47
N LYS A 100 2.94 -20.24 -12.93
CA LYS A 100 2.96 -20.57 -11.50
C LYS A 100 3.67 -19.47 -10.70
N ALA A 101 3.20 -19.17 -9.50
CA ALA A 101 3.78 -18.13 -8.63
C ALA A 101 5.29 -18.33 -8.43
N ALA A 102 5.71 -19.54 -8.08
CA ALA A 102 7.11 -19.88 -7.81
C ALA A 102 7.99 -20.05 -9.06
N SER A 103 7.47 -19.76 -10.26
CA SER A 103 8.25 -19.92 -11.52
C SER A 103 9.39 -18.89 -11.67
N GLY A 104 9.36 -17.81 -10.90
CA GLY A 104 10.27 -16.66 -11.05
C GLY A 104 10.01 -15.82 -12.32
N LYS A 105 8.96 -16.15 -13.10
CA LYS A 105 8.66 -15.50 -14.39
C LYS A 105 7.68 -14.33 -14.28
N ILE A 106 6.90 -14.24 -13.17
CA ILE A 106 5.86 -13.20 -13.01
C ILE A 106 6.48 -11.85 -12.67
N PHE A 107 7.47 -11.84 -11.76
CA PHE A 107 8.18 -10.63 -11.37
C PHE A 107 9.68 -10.85 -11.57
N PRO A 108 10.40 -9.96 -12.25
CA PRO A 108 11.85 -10.05 -12.41
C PRO A 108 12.57 -9.79 -11.07
N HIS A 109 13.85 -10.16 -11.00
CA HIS A 109 14.67 -9.98 -9.81
C HIS A 109 14.77 -8.51 -9.40
N GLU A 110 14.97 -7.63 -10.37
CA GLU A 110 15.11 -6.18 -10.18
C GLU A 110 13.86 -5.54 -9.56
N PHE A 111 12.68 -6.13 -9.73
CA PHE A 111 11.47 -5.64 -9.05
C PHE A 111 11.61 -5.74 -7.54
N PHE A 112 12.10 -6.89 -7.03
CA PHE A 112 12.27 -7.09 -5.60
C PHE A 112 13.44 -6.31 -5.02
N ASP A 113 14.50 -6.09 -5.79
CA ASP A 113 15.61 -5.26 -5.34
C ASP A 113 15.19 -3.80 -5.18
N ARG A 114 14.39 -3.29 -6.14
CA ARG A 114 13.77 -1.97 -6.03
C ARG A 114 12.73 -1.89 -4.91
N PHE A 115 12.03 -2.99 -4.63
CA PHE A 115 11.08 -3.07 -3.51
C PHE A 115 11.82 -2.89 -2.18
N ASP A 116 12.89 -3.64 -1.97
CA ASP A 116 13.71 -3.55 -0.75
C ASP A 116 14.40 -2.18 -0.62
N ALA A 117 14.91 -1.63 -1.74
CA ALA A 117 15.46 -0.27 -1.77
C ALA A 117 14.43 0.78 -1.36
N GLY A 118 13.21 0.72 -1.93
CA GLY A 118 12.13 1.64 -1.60
C GLY A 118 11.73 1.59 -0.11
N ILE A 119 11.65 0.39 0.48
CA ILE A 119 11.43 0.22 1.92
C ILE A 119 12.56 0.88 2.72
N SER A 120 13.81 0.63 2.33
CA SER A 120 14.98 1.19 3.02
C SER A 120 14.99 2.73 2.98
N GLU A 121 14.63 3.33 1.85
CA GLU A 121 14.50 4.78 1.68
C GLU A 121 13.41 5.36 2.59
N ILE A 122 12.24 4.69 2.68
CA ILE A 122 11.13 5.08 3.55
C ILE A 122 11.55 4.99 5.03
N HIS A 123 12.21 3.92 5.43
CA HIS A 123 12.71 3.74 6.80
C HIS A 123 13.77 4.78 7.16
N ALA A 124 14.71 5.07 6.24
CA ALA A 124 15.71 6.12 6.40
C ALA A 124 15.09 7.51 6.54
N ALA A 125 13.96 7.77 5.88
CA ALA A 125 13.18 9.01 6.02
C ALA A 125 12.39 9.09 7.34
N GLY A 126 12.40 8.03 8.15
CA GLY A 126 11.75 7.95 9.46
C GLY A 126 10.27 7.61 9.39
N PHE A 127 9.87 6.76 8.45
CA PHE A 127 8.50 6.26 8.30
C PHE A 127 8.46 4.74 8.15
N VAL A 128 7.31 4.13 8.44
CA VAL A 128 6.97 2.74 8.16
C VAL A 128 5.57 2.67 7.55
N HIS A 129 5.35 1.73 6.64
CA HIS A 129 4.06 1.59 5.94
C HIS A 129 3.07 0.70 6.70
N LEU A 130 3.53 -0.40 7.26
CA LEU A 130 2.84 -1.41 8.07
C LEU A 130 1.79 -2.29 7.33
N ASP A 131 1.48 -2.01 6.06
CA ASP A 131 0.55 -2.84 5.27
C ASP A 131 1.14 -3.27 3.91
N LEU A 132 2.48 -3.41 3.81
CA LEU A 132 3.14 -3.91 2.60
C LEU A 132 2.98 -5.43 2.40
N HIS A 133 2.41 -6.14 3.36
CA HIS A 133 2.03 -7.54 3.18
C HIS A 133 0.80 -7.75 2.29
N ASN A 134 0.06 -6.68 1.98
CA ASN A 134 -1.08 -6.65 1.08
C ASN A 134 -0.62 -6.31 -0.35
N ALA A 135 -0.72 -7.28 -1.26
CA ALA A 135 -0.28 -7.12 -2.66
C ALA A 135 -1.12 -6.09 -3.46
N ARG A 136 -2.22 -5.58 -2.92
CA ARG A 136 -2.98 -4.48 -3.51
C ARG A 136 -2.31 -3.13 -3.29
N ASN A 137 -1.54 -3.01 -2.21
CA ASN A 137 -0.86 -1.78 -1.81
C ASN A 137 0.49 -1.60 -2.52
N VAL A 138 0.85 -2.51 -3.42
CA VAL A 138 2.07 -2.46 -4.22
C VAL A 138 1.67 -2.38 -5.69
N MET A 139 1.82 -1.21 -6.30
CA MET A 139 1.61 -1.00 -7.74
C MET A 139 2.87 -1.37 -8.51
N VAL A 140 2.69 -1.92 -9.70
CA VAL A 140 3.77 -2.28 -10.63
C VAL A 140 3.80 -1.23 -11.74
N ALA A 141 4.51 -0.16 -11.51
CA ALA A 141 4.66 0.93 -12.47
C ALA A 141 5.59 0.53 -13.64
N PRO A 142 5.57 1.27 -14.77
CA PRO A 142 6.43 1.02 -15.91
C PRO A 142 7.90 0.81 -15.52
N GLY A 143 8.56 -0.12 -16.21
CA GLY A 143 9.94 -0.51 -15.92
C GLY A 143 10.08 -1.36 -14.64
N TRP A 144 9.05 -2.07 -14.24
CA TRP A 144 9.04 -2.92 -13.03
C TRP A 144 9.39 -2.14 -11.76
N ARG A 145 8.90 -0.92 -11.64
CA ARG A 145 9.12 -0.08 -10.46
C ARG A 145 7.97 -0.28 -9.46
N PRO A 146 8.25 -0.75 -8.23
CA PRO A 146 7.24 -0.81 -7.19
C PRO A 146 6.89 0.59 -6.69
N VAL A 147 5.60 0.85 -6.50
CA VAL A 147 5.09 2.07 -5.86
C VAL A 147 4.11 1.66 -4.77
N PHE A 148 4.36 2.11 -3.56
CA PHE A 148 3.56 1.76 -2.39
C PHE A 148 2.44 2.78 -2.21
N VAL A 149 1.20 2.28 -2.18
CA VAL A 149 -0.03 3.06 -2.06
C VAL A 149 -0.79 2.67 -0.79
N ASP A 150 -1.80 3.46 -0.41
CA ASP A 150 -2.60 3.27 0.81
C ASP A 150 -1.80 3.42 2.10
N TRP A 151 -1.47 4.67 2.42
CA TRP A 151 -0.66 5.06 3.57
C TRP A 151 -1.46 5.23 4.87
N GLN A 152 -2.68 4.72 4.94
CA GLN A 152 -3.54 4.87 6.11
C GLN A 152 -3.00 4.17 7.37
N SER A 153 -2.23 3.08 7.19
CA SER A 153 -1.60 2.36 8.30
C SER A 153 -0.21 2.88 8.68
N ALA A 154 0.36 3.77 7.87
CA ALA A 154 1.73 4.23 8.02
C ALA A 154 1.93 5.10 9.27
N LEU A 155 3.12 5.03 9.84
CA LEU A 155 3.49 5.78 11.05
C LEU A 155 4.84 6.47 10.88
N PRO A 156 5.01 7.69 11.44
CA PRO A 156 6.32 8.29 11.61
C PRO A 156 7.08 7.61 12.76
N THR A 157 8.36 7.29 12.55
CA THR A 157 9.17 6.55 13.53
C THR A 157 10.30 7.39 14.14
N ARG A 158 10.48 8.63 13.66
CA ARG A 158 11.61 9.50 14.04
C ARG A 158 11.78 9.69 15.55
N PHE A 159 10.67 9.77 16.29
CA PHE A 159 10.68 10.02 17.75
C PHE A 159 10.41 8.75 18.57
N MET A 160 10.38 7.59 17.92
CA MET A 160 10.17 6.32 18.62
C MET A 160 11.47 5.77 19.21
N PRO A 161 11.41 5.08 20.36
CA PRO A 161 12.53 4.31 20.88
C PRO A 161 13.06 3.34 19.82
N GLY A 162 14.39 3.17 19.75
CA GLY A 162 15.05 2.40 18.69
C GLY A 162 14.56 0.96 18.57
N PHE A 163 14.21 0.31 19.68
CA PHE A 163 13.69 -1.07 19.64
C PHE A 163 12.29 -1.13 19.00
N LEU A 164 11.42 -0.14 19.27
CA LEU A 164 10.08 -0.08 18.69
C LEU A 164 10.15 0.23 17.20
N ARG A 165 10.97 1.23 16.82
CA ARG A 165 11.24 1.54 15.41
C ARG A 165 11.68 0.29 14.65
N ARG A 166 12.68 -0.41 15.16
CA ARG A 166 13.21 -1.65 14.54
C ARG A 166 12.15 -2.75 14.45
N ALA A 167 11.26 -2.86 15.44
CA ALA A 167 10.18 -3.83 15.40
C ALA A 167 9.17 -3.51 14.28
N LEU A 168 8.82 -2.23 14.07
CA LEU A 168 7.92 -1.79 13.02
C LEU A 168 8.55 -1.90 11.63
N GLU A 169 9.82 -1.52 11.45
CA GLU A 169 10.58 -1.71 10.21
C GLU A 169 10.57 -3.19 9.76
N ARG A 170 10.74 -4.13 10.69
CA ARG A 170 10.68 -5.57 10.40
C ARG A 170 9.32 -6.05 9.87
N ILE A 171 8.23 -5.35 10.15
CA ILE A 171 6.90 -5.69 9.60
C ILE A 171 6.89 -5.43 8.09
N ASP A 172 7.42 -4.31 7.64
CA ASP A 172 7.52 -3.98 6.22
C ASP A 172 8.50 -4.91 5.49
N GLU A 173 9.68 -5.14 6.07
CA GLU A 173 10.68 -6.09 5.55
C GLU A 173 10.09 -7.50 5.40
N ALA A 174 9.31 -7.97 6.39
CA ALA A 174 8.66 -9.27 6.33
C ALA A 174 7.58 -9.33 5.22
N GLY A 175 6.92 -8.21 4.93
CA GLY A 175 5.99 -8.08 3.80
C GLY A 175 6.68 -8.31 2.46
N ALA A 176 7.80 -7.63 2.21
CA ALA A 176 8.62 -7.79 1.00
C ALA A 176 9.17 -9.22 0.88
N LEU A 177 9.75 -9.73 1.97
CA LEU A 177 10.31 -11.07 2.00
C LEU A 177 9.28 -12.17 1.72
N LYS A 178 8.04 -12.01 2.23
CA LYS A 178 6.92 -12.90 1.93
C LYS A 178 6.63 -12.97 0.43
N PHE A 179 6.65 -11.84 -0.27
CA PHE A 179 6.41 -11.82 -1.70
C PHE A 179 7.61 -12.36 -2.49
N ARG A 180 8.83 -12.02 -2.10
CA ARG A 180 10.04 -12.61 -2.67
C ARG A 180 10.03 -14.13 -2.52
N ALA A 181 9.70 -14.65 -1.36
CA ALA A 181 9.61 -16.09 -1.11
C ALA A 181 8.49 -16.79 -1.94
N LYS A 182 7.39 -16.07 -2.20
CA LYS A 182 6.28 -16.59 -3.02
C LYS A 182 6.62 -16.64 -4.50
N PHE A 183 7.24 -15.58 -5.04
CA PHE A 183 7.39 -15.41 -6.48
C PHE A 183 8.80 -15.77 -6.99
N ARG A 184 9.79 -15.72 -6.14
CA ARG A 184 11.18 -16.04 -6.43
C ARG A 184 11.83 -16.82 -5.29
N PRO A 185 11.34 -18.04 -5.01
CA PRO A 185 11.82 -18.83 -3.86
C PRO A 185 13.32 -19.18 -3.93
N MET A 186 13.90 -19.17 -5.14
CA MET A 186 15.34 -19.43 -5.35
C MET A 186 16.22 -18.25 -4.88
N ASP A 187 15.65 -17.03 -4.83
CA ASP A 187 16.36 -15.81 -4.43
C ASP A 187 16.31 -15.59 -2.89
N VAL A 188 15.75 -16.53 -2.15
CA VAL A 188 15.57 -16.42 -0.69
C VAL A 188 16.57 -17.29 0.02
N SER A 189 17.45 -16.68 0.83
CA SER A 189 18.44 -17.38 1.63
C SER A 189 17.82 -18.24 2.74
N ALA A 190 18.56 -19.23 3.25
CA ALA A 190 18.12 -20.01 4.41
C ALA A 190 17.92 -19.14 5.67
N GLY A 191 18.68 -18.05 5.79
CA GLY A 191 18.54 -17.07 6.86
C GLY A 191 17.20 -16.31 6.77
N ASP A 192 16.83 -15.89 5.55
CA ASP A 192 15.60 -15.17 5.30
C ASP A 192 14.36 -16.05 5.48
N ARG A 193 14.43 -17.32 5.10
CA ARG A 193 13.38 -18.30 5.38
C ARG A 193 13.11 -18.39 6.88
N ARG A 194 14.15 -18.50 7.70
CA ARG A 194 14.03 -18.51 9.17
C ARG A 194 13.45 -17.20 9.74
N ARG A 195 13.75 -16.05 9.13
CA ARG A 195 13.14 -14.76 9.50
C ARG A 195 11.66 -14.73 9.19
N LEU A 196 11.28 -15.24 8.01
CA LEU A 196 9.88 -15.32 7.58
C LEU A 196 9.07 -16.26 8.49
N ASP A 197 9.61 -17.42 8.85
CA ASP A 197 8.96 -18.38 9.75
C ASP A 197 8.74 -17.78 11.13
N ARG A 198 9.73 -17.05 11.68
CA ARG A 198 9.57 -16.31 12.94
C ARG A 198 8.50 -15.23 12.85
N ALA A 199 8.49 -14.42 11.80
CA ALA A 199 7.48 -13.38 11.59
C ALA A 199 6.06 -13.98 11.46
N ASN A 200 5.93 -15.10 10.77
CA ASN A 200 4.66 -15.84 10.64
C ASN A 200 4.21 -16.45 11.97
N PHE A 201 5.16 -16.96 12.79
CA PHE A 201 4.88 -17.47 14.13
C PHE A 201 4.34 -16.35 15.04
N PHE A 202 5.02 -15.20 15.12
CA PHE A 202 4.54 -14.05 15.90
C PHE A 202 3.17 -13.58 15.45
N ARG A 203 2.91 -13.47 14.15
CA ARG A 203 1.62 -13.07 13.61
C ARG A 203 0.49 -14.05 13.96
N ARG A 204 0.77 -15.36 14.05
CA ARG A 204 -0.22 -16.39 14.45
C ARG A 204 -0.54 -16.33 15.93
N HIS A 205 0.42 -16.04 16.78
CA HIS A 205 0.29 -16.14 18.24
C HIS A 205 0.01 -14.80 18.93
N PHE A 206 0.49 -13.70 18.36
CA PHE A 206 0.23 -12.33 18.83
C PHE A 206 -0.66 -11.61 17.83
N TRP A 207 -1.85 -12.14 17.62
CA TRP A 207 -2.87 -11.57 16.78
C TRP A 207 -3.29 -10.20 17.32
N LEU A 208 -2.77 -9.12 16.74
CA LEU A 208 -3.45 -7.84 16.77
C LEU A 208 -4.78 -8.01 16.03
N PRO A 209 -5.93 -7.74 16.66
CA PRO A 209 -7.20 -7.89 15.99
C PRO A 209 -7.15 -7.10 14.68
N ARG A 210 -7.39 -7.78 13.57
CA ARG A 210 -7.72 -7.09 12.32
C ARG A 210 -8.89 -6.19 12.65
N LEU A 211 -8.66 -4.89 12.70
CA LEU A 211 -9.71 -3.92 12.48
C LEU A 211 -10.17 -4.11 11.02
N ARG A 212 -10.96 -5.15 10.78
CA ARG A 212 -11.77 -5.33 9.59
C ARG A 212 -12.89 -4.30 9.68
N ILE A 213 -12.56 -3.07 9.32
CA ILE A 213 -13.55 -2.04 9.09
C ILE A 213 -14.11 -2.34 7.69
N GLY A 214 -15.23 -3.10 7.68
CA GLY A 214 -16.21 -3.14 6.60
C GLY A 214 -15.72 -3.58 5.22
N GLU A 215 -15.50 -4.88 4.98
CA GLU A 215 -15.76 -5.44 3.66
C GLU A 215 -17.28 -5.64 3.53
N ALA A 216 -17.96 -4.70 2.86
CA ALA A 216 -19.31 -4.93 2.39
C ALA A 216 -19.26 -6.13 1.42
N LYS A 217 -19.96 -7.21 1.76
CA LYS A 217 -20.24 -8.30 0.84
C LYS A 217 -20.99 -7.71 -0.35
N SER A 218 -20.34 -7.68 -1.52
CA SER A 218 -21.05 -7.52 -2.78
C SER A 218 -21.87 -8.78 -2.97
N GLY A 219 -23.17 -8.69 -2.64
CA GLY A 219 -24.14 -9.73 -2.91
C GLY A 219 -24.29 -9.88 -4.43
N SER A 220 -23.75 -10.94 -5.00
CA SER A 220 -24.14 -11.43 -6.30
C SER A 220 -25.45 -12.20 -6.14
N GLY A 221 -26.56 -11.46 -6.18
CA GLY A 221 -27.87 -12.03 -6.46
C GLY A 221 -28.08 -12.01 -7.97
N LEU A 222 -27.88 -13.13 -8.61
CA LEU A 222 -28.49 -13.45 -9.91
C LEU A 222 -29.01 -14.86 -9.80
N SER A 223 -30.24 -14.98 -9.37
CA SER A 223 -31.11 -16.10 -9.66
C SER A 223 -32.22 -15.59 -10.57
N GLY A 224 -32.34 -16.20 -11.73
CA GLY A 224 -33.40 -15.99 -12.69
C GLY A 224 -33.01 -16.61 -14.00
#